data_b35185f5173ef95cc7babeba2c7f0a4d
#
_entry.id   b35185f5173ef95cc7babeba2c7f0a4d
#
_cell.length_a   1.000
_cell.length_b   1.000
_cell.length_c   1.000
_cell.angle_alpha   90.00
_cell.angle_beta   90.00
_cell.angle_gamma   90.00
#
_symmetry.space_group_name_H-M   'P 1'
#
loop_
_entity.id
_entity.type
_entity.pdbx_description
1 polymer ?
#
loop_
_entity_poly.entity_id
_entity_poly.type
_entity_poly.pdbx_seq_one_letter_code
_entity_poly.pdbx_strand_id
1 'polypeptide(L)'
;MMETPIKKEIVDGLVAELGIKDFAKATIREVKQVAAKSEKASGVEFIKMEMGIPGLPAAQVGVDAQIQALKDGIAHSYPDIQGAPVLKEAASQFVKAFIGIDIKPEGCIPVTG
;
A
#
# COMPACT_ATOMS: atom_id res chain seq x y z
N MET A 1 21.92 27.57 14.87
CA MET A 1 20.76 26.65 14.94
C MET A 1 20.08 26.73 13.58
N MET A 2 19.94 25.65 12.84
CA MET A 2 19.21 25.70 11.57
C MET A 2 17.73 25.97 11.90
N GLU A 3 17.20 27.05 11.35
CA GLU A 3 15.79 27.39 11.46
C GLU A 3 15.00 26.42 10.57
N THR A 4 14.10 25.63 11.15
CA THR A 4 13.25 24.73 10.39
C THR A 4 12.09 25.55 9.78
N PRO A 5 11.63 25.21 8.55
CA PRO A 5 10.54 25.95 7.90
C PRO A 5 9.20 25.81 8.64
N ILE A 6 9.11 24.89 9.60
CA ILE A 6 7.92 24.63 10.38
C ILE A 6 8.20 24.95 11.85
N LYS A 7 7.35 25.77 12.45
CA LYS A 7 7.46 26.10 13.87
C LYS A 7 7.24 24.88 14.73
N LYS A 8 8.13 24.67 15.70
CA LYS A 8 8.08 23.51 16.62
C LYS A 8 6.74 23.41 17.35
N GLU A 9 6.17 24.55 17.73
CA GLU A 9 4.90 24.64 18.46
C GLU A 9 3.72 24.03 17.67
N ILE A 10 3.75 24.12 16.35
CA ILE A 10 2.73 23.50 15.49
C ILE A 10 2.81 21.98 15.63
N VAL A 11 4.01 21.41 15.53
CA VAL A 11 4.21 19.95 15.61
C VAL A 11 3.89 19.45 17.03
N ASP A 12 4.38 20.13 18.06
CA ASP A 12 4.14 19.76 19.46
C ASP A 12 2.63 19.79 19.79
N GLY A 13 1.92 20.80 19.32
CA GLY A 13 0.48 20.92 19.49
C GLY A 13 -0.28 19.77 18.82
N LEU A 14 0.11 19.38 17.61
CA LEU A 14 -0.50 18.26 16.88
C LEU A 14 -0.19 16.90 17.51
N VAL A 15 1.02 16.70 17.98
CA VAL A 15 1.41 15.50 18.71
C VAL A 15 0.57 15.34 19.98
N ALA A 16 0.37 16.43 20.72
CA ALA A 16 -0.48 16.45 21.92
C ALA A 16 -1.96 16.21 21.58
N GLU A 17 -2.50 16.88 20.53
CA GLU A 17 -3.87 16.72 20.06
C GLU A 17 -4.18 15.26 19.68
N LEU A 18 -3.24 14.59 19.01
CA LEU A 18 -3.36 13.19 18.59
C LEU A 18 -3.07 12.18 19.71
N GLY A 19 -2.69 12.66 20.90
CA GLY A 19 -2.40 11.81 22.05
C GLY A 19 -1.15 10.94 21.92
N ILE A 20 -0.21 11.33 21.04
CA ILE A 20 1.02 10.59 20.79
C ILE A 20 1.98 10.83 21.95
N LYS A 21 2.16 9.82 22.81
CA LYS A 21 3.02 9.93 24.00
C LYS A 21 4.51 9.79 23.71
N ASP A 22 4.85 9.01 22.70
CA ASP A 22 6.24 8.75 22.29
C ASP A 22 6.27 8.67 20.76
N PHE A 23 6.78 9.73 20.15
CA PHE A 23 6.82 9.82 18.67
C PHE A 23 7.68 8.75 18.02
N ALA A 24 8.70 8.23 18.73
CA ALA A 24 9.54 7.14 18.23
C ALA A 24 8.78 5.81 18.12
N LYS A 25 7.63 5.70 18.78
CA LYS A 25 6.73 4.52 18.74
C LYS A 25 5.44 4.80 17.98
N ALA A 26 5.32 5.97 17.38
CA ALA A 26 4.14 6.33 16.61
C ALA A 26 3.93 5.39 15.43
N THR A 27 2.69 5.05 15.17
CA THR A 27 2.31 4.27 14.00
C THR A 27 2.44 5.09 12.71
N ILE A 28 2.59 4.43 11.57
CA ILE A 28 2.64 5.09 10.26
C ILE A 28 1.41 6.00 10.04
N ARG A 29 0.23 5.60 10.56
CA ARG A 29 -1.00 6.40 10.47
C ARG A 29 -0.92 7.68 11.28
N GLU A 30 -0.38 7.62 12.49
CA GLU A 30 -0.17 8.80 13.35
C GLU A 30 0.84 9.75 12.72
N VAL A 31 1.98 9.23 12.24
CA VAL A 31 2.99 10.05 11.54
C VAL A 31 2.37 10.73 10.31
N LYS A 32 1.59 10.01 9.49
CA LYS A 32 0.88 10.56 8.34
C LYS A 32 -0.09 11.68 8.75
N GLN A 33 -0.82 11.51 9.86
CA GLN A 33 -1.75 12.54 10.34
C GLN A 33 -1.01 13.79 10.82
N VAL A 34 0.09 13.63 11.56
CA VAL A 34 0.93 14.76 11.99
C VAL A 34 1.49 15.49 10.77
N ALA A 35 2.04 14.77 9.78
CA ALA A 35 2.57 15.36 8.57
C ALA A 35 1.50 16.17 7.81
N ALA A 36 0.34 15.57 7.54
CA ALA A 36 -0.74 16.22 6.80
C ALA A 36 -1.32 17.47 7.54
N LYS A 37 -1.47 17.38 8.86
CA LYS A 37 -1.95 18.53 9.67
C LYS A 37 -0.89 19.63 9.77
N SER A 38 0.39 19.27 9.88
CA SER A 38 1.50 20.24 9.91
C SER A 38 1.61 20.98 8.57
N GLU A 39 1.51 20.27 7.45
CA GLU A 39 1.48 20.83 6.10
C GLU A 39 0.35 21.87 5.98
N LYS A 40 -0.87 21.49 6.41
CA LYS A 40 -2.04 22.38 6.39
C LYS A 40 -1.87 23.61 7.30
N ALA A 41 -1.32 23.43 8.50
CA ALA A 41 -1.17 24.50 9.49
C ALA A 41 -0.04 25.47 9.15
N SER A 42 1.04 24.98 8.54
CA SER A 42 2.21 25.79 8.19
C SER A 42 2.12 26.43 6.79
N GLY A 43 1.32 25.85 5.88
CA GLY A 43 1.30 26.20 4.47
C GLY A 43 2.54 25.74 3.69
N VAL A 44 3.40 24.95 4.31
CA VAL A 44 4.62 24.39 3.70
C VAL A 44 4.31 23.03 3.13
N GLU A 45 4.53 22.84 1.84
CA GLU A 45 4.35 21.54 1.17
C GLU A 45 5.42 20.54 1.59
N PHE A 46 5.01 19.30 1.92
CA PHE A 46 5.90 18.24 2.38
C PHE A 46 6.18 17.23 1.27
N ILE A 47 7.44 16.82 1.16
CA ILE A 47 7.80 15.59 0.45
C ILE A 47 7.45 14.42 1.38
N LYS A 48 6.37 13.71 1.06
CA LYS A 48 5.81 12.63 1.90
C LYS A 48 6.60 11.35 1.71
N MET A 49 7.35 10.95 2.71
CA MET A 49 8.17 9.73 2.73
C MET A 49 7.78 8.76 3.85
N GLU A 50 6.75 9.09 4.61
CA GLU A 50 6.27 8.31 5.75
C GLU A 50 5.55 7.02 5.36
N MET A 51 5.17 6.88 4.10
CA MET A 51 4.51 5.69 3.57
C MET A 51 5.11 5.30 2.22
N GLY A 52 5.49 4.03 2.09
CA GLY A 52 5.95 3.47 0.82
C GLY A 52 4.79 3.30 -0.15
N ILE A 53 4.62 4.27 -1.04
CA ILE A 53 3.61 4.21 -2.10
C ILE A 53 4.33 3.95 -3.43
N PRO A 54 4.01 2.85 -4.15
CA PRO A 54 4.53 2.65 -5.50
C PRO A 54 4.09 3.82 -6.38
N GLY A 55 5.03 4.64 -6.85
CA GLY A 55 4.73 5.82 -7.67
C GLY A 55 4.46 5.49 -9.15
N LEU A 56 4.56 4.22 -9.55
CA LEU A 56 4.35 3.80 -10.92
C LEU A 56 2.89 3.34 -11.13
N PRO A 57 2.29 3.67 -12.27
CA PRO A 57 0.98 3.15 -12.62
C PRO A 57 1.03 1.63 -12.79
N ALA A 58 -0.09 0.94 -12.55
CA ALA A 58 -0.21 -0.47 -12.82
C ALA A 58 0.00 -0.76 -14.32
N ALA A 59 0.56 -1.93 -14.64
CA ALA A 59 0.74 -2.32 -16.03
C ALA A 59 -0.61 -2.37 -16.76
N GLN A 60 -0.71 -1.69 -17.91
CA GLN A 60 -1.98 -1.54 -18.64
C GLN A 60 -2.61 -2.90 -19.00
N VAL A 61 -1.81 -3.89 -19.37
CA VAL A 61 -2.30 -5.25 -19.66
C VAL A 61 -3.05 -5.87 -18.47
N GLY A 62 -2.60 -5.61 -17.24
CA GLY A 62 -3.29 -6.10 -16.04
C GLY A 62 -4.60 -5.35 -15.79
N VAL A 63 -4.61 -4.03 -16.00
CA VAL A 63 -5.82 -3.20 -15.89
C VAL A 63 -6.88 -3.64 -16.88
N ASP A 64 -6.50 -3.84 -18.15
CA ASP A 64 -7.43 -4.25 -19.22
C ASP A 64 -7.99 -5.67 -18.95
N ALA A 65 -7.16 -6.58 -18.48
CA ALA A 65 -7.60 -7.92 -18.10
C ALA A 65 -8.59 -7.90 -16.92
N GLN A 66 -8.38 -7.05 -15.92
CA GLN A 66 -9.31 -6.89 -14.80
C GLN A 66 -10.64 -6.31 -15.25
N ILE A 67 -10.62 -5.30 -16.12
CA ILE A 67 -11.84 -4.70 -16.69
C ILE A 67 -12.62 -5.75 -17.48
N GLN A 68 -11.91 -6.56 -18.30
CA GLN A 68 -12.56 -7.61 -19.09
C GLN A 68 -13.18 -8.68 -18.18
N ALA A 69 -12.47 -9.16 -17.17
CA ALA A 69 -12.99 -10.14 -16.22
C ALA A 69 -14.27 -9.65 -15.49
N LEU A 70 -14.33 -8.36 -15.14
CA LEU A 70 -15.54 -7.77 -14.56
C LEU A 70 -16.71 -7.74 -15.55
N LYS A 71 -16.46 -7.41 -16.83
CA LYS A 71 -17.47 -7.44 -17.90
C LYS A 71 -17.98 -8.86 -18.16
N ASP A 72 -17.10 -9.85 -18.04
CA ASP A 72 -17.42 -11.27 -18.19
C ASP A 72 -18.15 -11.86 -16.99
N GLY A 73 -18.39 -11.06 -15.95
CA GLY A 73 -19.22 -11.42 -14.80
C GLY A 73 -18.50 -12.17 -13.69
N ILE A 74 -17.17 -12.08 -13.61
CA ILE A 74 -16.40 -12.75 -12.54
C ILE A 74 -16.89 -12.41 -11.13
N ALA A 75 -17.43 -11.20 -10.94
CA ALA A 75 -17.95 -10.74 -9.66
C ALA A 75 -19.29 -11.39 -9.24
N HIS A 76 -19.91 -12.19 -10.10
CA HIS A 76 -21.19 -12.86 -9.82
C HIS A 76 -21.03 -14.23 -9.17
N SER A 77 -19.80 -14.71 -9.02
CA SER A 77 -19.52 -16.02 -8.41
C SER A 77 -18.49 -15.93 -7.29
N TYR A 78 -18.58 -16.86 -6.35
CA TYR A 78 -17.53 -17.03 -5.34
C TYR A 78 -16.35 -17.80 -5.97
N PRO A 79 -15.10 -17.38 -5.69
CA PRO A 79 -13.94 -18.19 -6.08
C PRO A 79 -13.86 -19.45 -5.23
N ASP A 80 -13.12 -20.44 -5.72
CA ASP A 80 -12.74 -21.59 -4.91
C ASP A 80 -12.03 -21.16 -3.63
N ILE A 81 -12.26 -21.87 -2.54
CA ILE A 81 -11.65 -21.59 -1.22
C ILE A 81 -10.12 -21.55 -1.29
N GLN A 82 -9.52 -22.38 -2.16
CA GLN A 82 -8.08 -22.42 -2.37
C GLN A 82 -7.59 -21.50 -3.49
N GLY A 83 -8.46 -20.66 -4.03
CA GLY A 83 -8.16 -19.75 -5.15
C GLY A 83 -8.46 -20.34 -6.53
N ALA A 84 -8.69 -19.46 -7.50
CA ALA A 84 -9.00 -19.83 -8.86
C ALA A 84 -7.83 -20.62 -9.51
N PRO A 85 -8.07 -21.76 -10.17
CA PRO A 85 -7.01 -22.58 -10.81
C PRO A 85 -6.12 -21.77 -11.74
N VAL A 86 -6.70 -20.92 -12.58
CA VAL A 86 -5.95 -20.08 -13.53
C VAL A 86 -4.97 -19.13 -12.83
N LEU A 87 -5.33 -18.60 -11.65
CA LEU A 87 -4.44 -17.76 -10.86
C LEU A 87 -3.29 -18.57 -10.26
N LYS A 88 -3.57 -19.79 -9.78
CA LYS A 88 -2.55 -20.69 -9.22
C LYS A 88 -1.55 -21.13 -10.29
N GLU A 89 -2.00 -21.44 -11.50
CA GLU A 89 -1.13 -21.72 -12.65
C GLU A 89 -0.24 -20.53 -13.00
N ALA A 90 -0.82 -19.34 -13.10
CA ALA A 90 -0.07 -18.12 -13.38
C ALA A 90 0.95 -17.80 -12.28
N ALA A 91 0.61 -18.01 -11.01
CA ALA A 91 1.53 -17.83 -9.88
C ALA A 91 2.70 -18.82 -9.96
N SER A 92 2.45 -20.09 -10.25
CA SER A 92 3.49 -21.12 -10.46
C SER A 92 4.45 -20.72 -11.58
N GLN A 93 3.92 -20.31 -12.73
CA GLN A 93 4.72 -19.87 -13.88
C GLN A 93 5.54 -18.62 -13.56
N PHE A 94 4.95 -17.65 -12.85
CA PHE A 94 5.63 -16.43 -12.43
C PHE A 94 6.81 -16.73 -11.49
N VAL A 95 6.60 -17.55 -10.46
CA VAL A 95 7.65 -17.94 -9.53
C VAL A 95 8.79 -18.64 -10.24
N LYS A 96 8.49 -19.53 -11.19
CA LYS A 96 9.50 -20.19 -12.02
C LYS A 96 10.29 -19.19 -12.86
N ALA A 97 9.60 -18.27 -13.54
CA ALA A 97 10.23 -17.31 -14.46
C ALA A 97 11.10 -16.28 -13.74
N PHE A 98 10.65 -15.76 -12.58
CA PHE A 98 11.32 -14.67 -11.88
C PHE A 98 12.28 -15.13 -10.77
N ILE A 99 11.96 -16.23 -10.09
CA ILE A 99 12.72 -16.70 -8.92
C ILE A 99 13.48 -17.98 -9.25
N GLY A 100 13.14 -18.69 -10.34
CA GLY A 100 13.77 -19.94 -10.74
C GLY A 100 13.35 -21.16 -9.92
N ILE A 101 12.28 -21.04 -9.13
CA ILE A 101 11.79 -22.11 -8.25
C ILE A 101 10.63 -22.83 -8.94
N ASP A 102 10.71 -24.17 -9.03
CA ASP A 102 9.63 -25.02 -9.51
C ASP A 102 8.66 -25.33 -8.36
N ILE A 103 7.47 -24.74 -8.40
CA ILE A 103 6.34 -25.08 -7.52
C ILE A 103 5.16 -25.52 -8.38
N LYS A 104 4.38 -26.49 -7.88
CA LYS A 104 3.16 -26.90 -8.56
C LYS A 104 2.03 -25.89 -8.27
N PRO A 105 1.06 -25.71 -9.18
CA PRO A 105 -0.11 -24.84 -8.93
C PRO A 105 -0.86 -25.16 -7.64
N GLU A 106 -0.94 -26.45 -7.26
CA GLU A 106 -1.59 -26.89 -6.02
C GLU A 106 -0.89 -26.34 -4.76
N GLY A 107 0.41 -26.03 -4.85
CA GLY A 107 1.19 -25.42 -3.79
C GLY A 107 1.01 -23.90 -3.67
N CYS A 108 0.25 -23.27 -4.58
CA CYS A 108 -0.03 -21.84 -4.55
C CYS A 108 -1.40 -21.58 -3.89
N ILE A 109 -1.43 -20.76 -2.86
CA ILE A 109 -2.67 -20.36 -2.18
C ILE A 109 -2.76 -18.84 -2.21
N PRO A 110 -3.63 -18.23 -3.01
CA PRO A 110 -3.87 -16.80 -2.99
C PRO A 110 -4.47 -16.35 -1.65
N VAL A 111 -3.91 -15.29 -1.08
CA VAL A 111 -4.39 -14.68 0.17
C VAL A 111 -4.51 -13.17 -0.01
N THR A 112 -5.31 -12.53 0.83
CA THR A 112 -5.41 -11.07 0.86
C THR A 112 -4.45 -10.53 1.91
N GLY A 113 -3.31 -9.96 1.45
CA GLY A 113 -2.36 -9.16 2.25
C GLY A 113 -1.77 -9.78 3.48
#